data_624de35932e26835f1691a33c8f4e739
#
_entry.id   624de35932e26835f1691a33c8f4e739
#
_cell.length_a   1.000
_cell.length_b   1.000
_cell.length_c   1.000
_cell.angle_alpha   90.00
_cell.angle_beta   90.00
_cell.angle_gamma   90.00
#
_symmetry.space_group_name_H-M   'P 1'
#
loop_
_entity.id
_entity.type
_entity.pdbx_description
1 polymer ?
#
loop_
_entity_poly.entity_id
_entity_poly.type
_entity_poly.pdbx_seq_one_letter_code
_entity_poly.pdbx_strand_id
1 'polypeptide(L)'
;MNNYRILVVDDEEDLCEILKFNLENEGYEVDTANSAEEALQMDISRYNLLLLDVMMGEISGFKMARMLKQDKKTAQIPIIFITAKDTENDT
;
A
#
# COMPACT_ATOMS: atom_id res chain seq x y z
N MET A 1 20.36 1.56 11.14
CA MET A 1 19.49 2.26 10.56
C MET A 1 18.78 1.50 9.57
N ASN A 2 17.57 1.59 9.57
CA ASN A 2 16.72 0.80 8.75
C ASN A 2 16.35 1.58 7.50
N ASN A 3 16.68 1.08 6.34
CA ASN A 3 16.31 1.75 5.11
C ASN A 3 15.15 1.05 4.42
N TYR A 4 14.38 0.31 5.18
CA TYR A 4 13.25 -0.43 4.63
C TYR A 4 12.11 0.55 4.38
N ARG A 5 11.67 0.63 3.14
CA ARG A 5 10.64 1.58 2.73
C ARG A 5 9.34 0.88 2.43
N ILE A 6 8.25 1.42 2.95
CA ILE A 6 6.93 0.84 2.79
C ILE A 6 6.01 1.89 2.19
N LEU A 7 5.22 1.49 1.20
CA LEU A 7 4.19 2.36 0.64
C LEU A 7 2.84 1.81 1.03
N VAL A 8 2.00 2.65 1.62
CA VAL A 8 0.65 2.29 2.00
C VAL A 8 -0.31 2.95 1.04
N VAL A 9 -1.16 2.18 0.39
CA VAL A 9 -2.13 2.72 -0.57
C VAL A 9 -3.52 2.37 -0.07
N ASP A 10 -4.26 3.37 0.35
CA ASP A 10 -5.59 3.19 0.92
C ASP A 10 -6.34 4.51 0.77
N ASP A 11 -7.60 4.44 0.36
CA ASP A 11 -8.36 5.67 0.14
C ASP A 11 -8.88 6.29 1.44
N GLU A 12 -8.62 5.69 2.58
CA GLU A 12 -8.96 6.28 3.86
C GLU A 12 -7.73 6.93 4.47
N GLU A 13 -7.73 8.26 4.50
CA GLU A 13 -6.56 8.97 4.97
C GLU A 13 -6.24 8.67 6.43
N ASP A 14 -7.27 8.50 7.25
CA ASP A 14 -7.05 8.23 8.66
C ASP A 14 -6.31 6.91 8.86
N LEU A 15 -6.70 5.90 8.10
CA LEU A 15 -6.04 4.62 8.21
C LEU A 15 -4.60 4.71 7.73
N CYS A 16 -4.37 5.46 6.66
CA CYS A 16 -3.01 5.66 6.19
C CYS A 16 -2.14 6.30 7.25
N GLU A 17 -2.68 7.29 7.95
CA GLU A 17 -1.91 7.97 8.98
C GLU A 17 -1.62 7.07 10.16
N ILE A 18 -2.59 6.25 10.54
CA ILE A 18 -2.39 5.32 11.64
C ILE A 18 -1.30 4.31 11.29
N LEU A 19 -1.38 3.74 10.10
CA LEU A 19 -0.39 2.77 9.69
C LEU A 19 0.99 3.40 9.57
N LYS A 20 1.05 4.62 9.02
CA LYS A 20 2.32 5.30 8.88
C LYS A 20 2.94 5.55 10.25
N PHE A 21 2.15 6.04 11.19
CA PHE A 21 2.65 6.32 12.51
C PHE A 21 3.20 5.06 13.17
N ASN A 22 2.44 3.97 13.12
CA ASN A 22 2.86 2.75 13.77
C ASN A 22 4.10 2.15 13.12
N LEU A 23 4.17 2.17 11.79
CA LEU A 23 5.31 1.59 11.11
C LEU A 23 6.55 2.44 11.28
N GLU A 24 6.40 3.77 11.31
CA GLU A 24 7.55 4.62 11.55
C GLU A 24 8.10 4.42 12.94
N ASN A 25 7.23 4.13 13.91
CA ASN A 25 7.71 3.82 15.25
C ASN A 25 8.54 2.56 15.29
N GLU A 26 8.38 1.68 14.30
CA GLU A 26 9.19 0.48 14.23
C GLU A 26 10.46 0.68 13.43
N GLY A 27 10.69 1.89 12.95
CA GLY A 27 11.94 2.19 12.26
C GLY A 27 11.86 2.18 10.75
N TYR A 28 10.67 1.99 10.18
CA TYR A 28 10.52 1.97 8.73
C TYR A 28 10.29 3.37 8.18
N GLU A 29 10.63 3.56 6.91
CA GLU A 29 10.25 4.78 6.20
C GLU A 29 8.96 4.50 5.48
N VAL A 30 7.96 5.34 5.66
CA VAL A 30 6.62 5.06 5.15
C VAL A 30 6.09 6.25 4.37
N ASP A 31 5.62 5.98 3.16
CA ASP A 31 4.89 6.97 2.39
C ASP A 31 3.48 6.44 2.19
N THR A 32 2.56 7.32 1.88
CA THR A 32 1.17 6.92 1.68
C THR A 32 0.66 7.50 0.38
N ALA A 33 -0.32 6.83 -0.19
CA ALA A 33 -1.08 7.31 -1.34
C ALA A 33 -2.53 6.98 -1.08
N ASN A 34 -3.43 7.84 -1.55
CA ASN A 34 -4.85 7.67 -1.26
C ASN A 34 -5.62 7.10 -2.43
N SER A 35 -4.96 6.68 -3.47
CA SER A 35 -5.59 6.00 -4.59
C SER A 35 -4.53 5.23 -5.34
N ALA A 36 -4.97 4.25 -6.11
CA ALA A 36 -4.04 3.53 -6.97
C ALA A 36 -3.44 4.46 -8.01
N GLU A 37 -4.27 5.38 -8.53
CA GLU A 37 -3.80 6.33 -9.53
C GLU A 37 -2.67 7.19 -8.99
N GLU A 38 -2.84 7.67 -7.76
CA GLU A 38 -1.80 8.48 -7.15
C GLU A 38 -0.53 7.66 -6.95
N ALA A 39 -0.68 6.45 -6.47
CA ALA A 39 0.47 5.59 -6.21
C ALA A 39 1.22 5.26 -7.50
N LEU A 40 0.47 5.03 -8.57
CA LEU A 40 1.11 4.64 -9.83
C LEU A 40 1.91 5.77 -10.45
N GLN A 41 1.73 6.99 -9.99
CA GLN A 41 2.56 8.10 -10.44
C GLN A 41 3.83 8.24 -9.62
N MET A 42 3.97 7.46 -8.57
CA MET A 42 5.17 7.48 -7.76
C MET A 42 6.15 6.43 -8.29
N ASP A 43 7.40 6.55 -7.88
CA ASP A 43 8.40 5.56 -8.26
C ASP A 43 8.28 4.38 -7.29
N ILE A 44 7.40 3.45 -7.62
CA ILE A 44 7.11 2.34 -6.72
C ILE A 44 8.31 1.42 -6.57
N SER A 45 9.20 1.40 -7.53
CA SER A 45 10.35 0.51 -7.45
C SER A 45 11.26 0.83 -6.27
N ARG A 46 11.08 1.99 -5.64
CA ARG A 46 11.89 2.38 -4.49
C ARG A 46 11.48 1.69 -3.20
N TYR A 47 10.33 1.05 -3.17
CA TYR A 47 9.79 0.51 -1.93
C TYR A 47 10.11 -0.96 -1.79
N ASN A 48 10.21 -1.39 -0.54
CA ASN A 48 10.52 -2.78 -0.22
C ASN A 48 9.27 -3.59 0.07
N LEU A 49 8.15 -2.91 0.32
CA LEU A 49 6.91 -3.56 0.67
C LEU A 49 5.76 -2.64 0.32
N LEU A 50 4.68 -3.21 -0.18
CA LEU A 50 3.48 -2.45 -0.49
C LEU A 50 2.32 -2.98 0.33
N LEU A 51 1.58 -2.08 0.97
CA LEU A 51 0.34 -2.42 1.65
C LEU A 51 -0.78 -1.81 0.83
N LEU A 52 -1.60 -2.63 0.20
CA LEU A 52 -2.62 -2.17 -0.72
C LEU A 52 -3.99 -2.50 -0.19
N ASP A 53 -4.86 -1.50 -0.16
CA ASP A 53 -6.26 -1.71 0.17
C ASP A 53 -6.92 -2.43 -0.99
N VAL A 54 -7.68 -3.47 -0.71
CA VAL A 54 -8.36 -4.22 -1.75
C VAL A 54 -9.42 -3.38 -2.44
N MET A 55 -10.16 -2.61 -1.66
CA MET A 55 -11.28 -1.86 -2.21
C MET A 55 -10.96 -0.38 -2.27
N MET A 56 -10.51 0.06 -3.41
CA MET A 56 -10.24 1.46 -3.66
C MET A 56 -10.98 1.85 -4.93
N GLY A 57 -11.32 3.07 -5.05
CA GLY A 57 -11.94 3.68 -6.19
C GLY A 57 -12.02 2.84 -7.46
N GLU A 58 -11.54 3.40 -8.55
CA GLU A 58 -11.69 2.72 -9.83
C GLU A 58 -10.72 1.58 -10.03
N ILE A 59 -9.53 1.70 -9.48
CA ILE A 59 -8.55 0.64 -9.60
C ILE A 59 -8.47 -0.04 -8.24
N SER A 60 -8.86 -1.30 -8.18
CA SER A 60 -8.80 -2.04 -6.94
C SER A 60 -7.36 -2.40 -6.61
N GLY A 61 -7.14 -2.78 -5.36
CA GLY A 61 -5.82 -3.24 -4.96
C GLY A 61 -5.36 -4.45 -5.76
N PHE A 62 -6.29 -5.36 -6.07
CA PHE A 62 -5.93 -6.53 -6.86
C PHE A 62 -5.50 -6.13 -8.26
N LYS A 63 -6.21 -5.20 -8.87
CA LYS A 63 -5.84 -4.75 -10.21
C LYS A 63 -4.49 -4.06 -10.20
N MET A 64 -4.27 -3.21 -9.21
CA MET A 64 -2.98 -2.55 -9.08
C MET A 64 -1.86 -3.56 -8.90
N ALA A 65 -2.08 -4.57 -8.06
CA ALA A 65 -1.06 -5.59 -7.85
C ALA A 65 -0.73 -6.30 -9.14
N ARG A 66 -1.76 -6.59 -9.96
CA ARG A 66 -1.52 -7.25 -11.22
C ARG A 66 -0.68 -6.38 -12.15
N MET A 67 -0.96 -5.10 -12.18
CA MET A 67 -0.19 -4.17 -13.00
C MET A 67 1.27 -4.15 -12.56
N LEU A 68 1.49 -4.14 -11.25
CA LEU A 68 2.85 -4.10 -10.73
C LEU A 68 3.62 -5.38 -11.01
N LYS A 69 2.93 -6.51 -11.02
CA LYS A 69 3.60 -7.77 -11.31
C LYS A 69 4.04 -7.89 -12.76
N GLN A 70 3.46 -7.10 -13.63
CA GLN A 70 3.82 -7.13 -15.03
C GLN A 70 5.03 -6.26 -15.34
N ASP A 71 5.46 -5.44 -14.39
CA ASP A 71 6.60 -4.54 -14.59
C ASP A 71 7.80 -5.14 -13.88
N LYS A 72 8.88 -5.35 -14.61
CA LYS A 72 10.07 -5.96 -14.04
C LYS A 72 10.60 -5.19 -12.84
N LYS A 73 10.41 -3.90 -12.82
CA LYS A 73 10.96 -3.09 -11.73
C LYS A 73 10.20 -3.29 -10.43
N THR A 74 8.96 -3.72 -10.50
CA THR A 74 8.13 -3.84 -9.32
C THR A 74 7.65 -5.27 -9.05
N ALA A 75 7.89 -6.18 -9.98
CA ALA A 75 7.32 -7.51 -9.88
C ALA A 75 7.78 -8.27 -8.65
N GLN A 76 8.94 -7.94 -8.12
CA GLN A 76 9.47 -8.67 -6.99
C GLN A 76 9.12 -8.07 -5.64
N ILE A 77 8.48 -6.93 -5.62
CA ILE A 77 8.14 -6.27 -4.35
C ILE A 77 6.98 -7.02 -3.71
N PRO A 78 7.14 -7.47 -2.45
CA PRO A 78 6.03 -8.15 -1.78
C PRO A 78 4.85 -7.22 -1.58
N ILE A 79 3.66 -7.76 -1.69
CA ILE A 79 2.42 -7.00 -1.52
C ILE A 79 1.59 -7.67 -0.45
N ILE A 80 1.11 -6.88 0.49
CA ILE A 80 0.17 -7.35 1.50
C ILE A 80 -1.11 -6.58 1.29
N PHE A 81 -2.22 -7.31 1.16
CA PHE A 81 -3.51 -6.66 0.97
C PHE A 81 -4.14 -6.33 2.32
N ILE A 82 -4.76 -5.17 2.40
CA ILE A 82 -5.45 -4.72 3.59
C ILE A 82 -6.94 -4.75 3.29
N THR A 83 -7.72 -5.35 4.19
CA THR A 83 -9.16 -5.36 4.01
C THR A 83 -9.79 -4.81 5.25
N ALA A 84 -9.72 -3.56 5.41
CA ALA A 84 -10.17 -2.95 6.64
C ALA A 84 -11.66 -3.04 6.85
N LYS A 85 -12.39 -3.29 5.81
CA LYS A 85 -13.73 -3.24 6.04
C LYS A 85 -14.32 -4.41 6.45
N ASP A 86 -14.75 -4.91 6.75
CA ASP A 86 -15.25 -5.92 7.06
C ASP A 86 -15.48 -6.40 8.01
N THR A 87 -15.44 -6.23 8.52
CA THR A 87 -15.46 -6.68 9.45
C THR A 87 -16.51 -6.85 10.11
N GLU A 88 -17.23 -6.68 10.30
CA GLU A 88 -18.08 -6.77 10.89
C GLU A 88 -18.88 -7.45 10.73
N ASN A 89 -19.12 -7.68 10.68
CA ASN A 89 -19.79 -8.21 10.55
C ASN A 89 -20.00 -9.18 10.70
N ASP A 90 -20.04 -9.41 10.90
CA ASP A 90 -20.28 -10.15 10.93
C ASP A 90 -20.64 -10.72 11.50
N THR A 91 -20.83 -10.74 11.83
CA THR A 91 -21.33 -11.20 12.26
C THR A 91 -21.71 -11.69 12.47
#